data_2ff67919270db073e0f0095ba278443d
#
_entry.id   2ff67919270db073e0f0095ba278443d
#
_cell.length_a   1.000
_cell.length_b   1.000
_cell.length_c   1.000
_cell.angle_alpha   90.00
_cell.angle_beta   90.00
_cell.angle_gamma   90.00
#
_symmetry.space_group_name_H-M   'P 1'
#
loop_
_entity.id
_entity.type
_entity.pdbx_description
1 polymer ?
#
loop_
_entity_poly.entity_id
_entity_poly.type
_entity_poly.pdbx_seq_one_letter_code
_entity_poly.pdbx_strand_id
1 'polypeptide(L)'
;MEDATSDKIKDRRVGRNLSTEEATALSAEINNKLKLKEPASFVFKNTIGHRGILVIYAGEGRTLSGDVTNTDPAYEKEGAFGIALPTFEKVLLKAEPVEGKENDPASALGAELTNEFTEKVREILNNSEINKKRIKEGKLPANVILSRDAGSSLPKFPQINSLYNMRMGCFVEMPVEKGIALLTGMEVVDIPLPSGDLKNDYILRANKVKEAMASYDALYIHIKGPDEPAHDGDVKAKIDSIEAIDKFFFAELLSKIDLDNTVIAVTADHSTPCIKKAHTDDPVPLMIVSKTQKNDGLDIFSETSSRKGSIGEIGGMEIMSLLVEAAKG
;
A
#
# COMPACT_ATOMS: atom_id res chain seq x y z
N MET A 1 2.02 -9.16 20.94
CA MET A 1 1.23 -9.79 22.02
C MET A 1 1.59 -9.16 23.35
N GLU A 2 0.71 -9.24 24.35
CA GLU A 2 1.03 -8.76 25.70
C GLU A 2 2.16 -9.61 26.32
N ASP A 3 2.09 -10.91 26.17
CA ASP A 3 3.11 -11.87 26.58
C ASP A 3 3.16 -13.08 25.62
N ALA A 4 4.03 -14.05 25.90
CA ALA A 4 4.26 -15.20 25.06
C ALA A 4 3.06 -16.16 24.96
N THR A 5 2.20 -16.19 25.96
CA THR A 5 1.07 -17.14 26.09
C THR A 5 -0.29 -16.51 25.83
N SER A 6 -0.38 -15.18 25.91
CA SER A 6 -1.62 -14.44 25.71
C SER A 6 -1.96 -14.27 24.23
N ASP A 7 -3.22 -14.43 23.86
CA ASP A 7 -3.71 -14.06 22.52
C ASP A 7 -4.05 -12.58 22.39
N LYS A 8 -3.95 -11.81 23.49
CA LYS A 8 -4.19 -10.38 23.47
C LYS A 8 -3.09 -9.62 22.74
N ILE A 9 -3.49 -8.78 21.82
CA ILE A 9 -2.59 -7.95 21.00
C ILE A 9 -2.39 -6.60 21.71
N LYS A 10 -1.16 -6.30 22.12
CA LYS A 10 -0.82 -5.01 22.70
C LYS A 10 -0.77 -3.91 21.65
N ASP A 11 -0.06 -4.17 20.55
CA ASP A 11 0.08 -3.25 19.41
C ASP A 11 0.31 -4.04 18.13
N ARG A 12 -0.49 -3.76 17.09
CA ARG A 12 -0.44 -4.44 15.79
C ARG A 12 0.73 -3.99 14.89
N ARG A 13 1.35 -2.86 15.22
CA ARG A 13 2.40 -2.22 14.42
C ARG A 13 3.73 -2.12 15.16
N VAL A 14 3.85 -2.85 16.29
CA VAL A 14 5.07 -2.91 17.11
C VAL A 14 5.55 -1.50 17.52
N GLY A 15 4.61 -0.62 17.89
CA GLY A 15 4.90 0.78 18.23
C GLY A 15 5.40 1.62 17.06
N ARG A 16 5.24 1.15 15.80
CA ARG A 16 5.76 1.77 14.56
C ARG A 16 7.28 2.03 14.57
N ASN A 17 8.03 1.30 15.39
CA ASN A 17 9.47 1.49 15.56
C ASN A 17 10.32 0.23 15.30
N LEU A 18 9.74 -0.76 14.61
CA LEU A 18 10.50 -1.88 14.07
C LEU A 18 11.22 -1.43 12.81
N SER A 19 12.55 -1.43 12.82
CA SER A 19 13.32 -1.06 11.63
C SER A 19 13.28 -2.15 10.56
N THR A 20 13.54 -1.78 9.32
CA THR A 20 13.60 -2.74 8.21
C THR A 20 14.72 -3.76 8.41
N GLU A 21 15.85 -3.34 8.99
CA GLU A 21 17.00 -4.21 9.32
C GLU A 21 16.61 -5.25 10.39
N GLU A 22 15.94 -4.82 11.47
CA GLU A 22 15.42 -5.73 12.50
C GLU A 22 14.42 -6.71 11.89
N ALA A 23 13.49 -6.23 11.08
CA ALA A 23 12.49 -7.06 10.41
C ALA A 23 13.13 -8.07 9.43
N THR A 24 14.17 -7.68 8.71
CA THR A 24 14.94 -8.56 7.82
C THR A 24 15.63 -9.67 8.62
N ALA A 25 16.25 -9.34 9.74
CA ALA A 25 16.91 -10.32 10.59
C ALA A 25 15.89 -11.30 11.22
N LEU A 26 14.72 -10.80 11.69
CA LEU A 26 13.65 -11.67 12.19
C LEU A 26 13.07 -12.56 11.07
N SER A 27 12.91 -12.04 9.86
CA SER A 27 12.47 -12.81 8.69
C SER A 27 13.45 -13.94 8.36
N ALA A 28 14.74 -13.67 8.39
CA ALA A 28 15.77 -14.71 8.21
C ALA A 28 15.72 -15.77 9.30
N GLU A 29 15.50 -15.37 10.55
CA GLU A 29 15.35 -16.29 11.68
C GLU A 29 14.14 -17.21 11.51
N ILE A 30 13.00 -16.67 11.09
CA ILE A 30 11.78 -17.42 10.79
C ILE A 30 12.04 -18.45 9.67
N ASN A 31 12.57 -18.01 8.52
CA ASN A 31 12.79 -18.90 7.37
C ASN A 31 13.81 -20.03 7.69
N ASN A 32 14.79 -19.78 8.56
CA ASN A 32 15.79 -20.77 8.93
C ASN A 32 15.29 -21.79 9.95
N LYS A 33 14.44 -21.38 10.90
CA LYS A 33 14.05 -22.22 12.05
C LYS A 33 12.69 -22.91 11.88
N LEU A 34 11.73 -22.24 11.20
CA LEU A 34 10.39 -22.77 11.05
C LEU A 34 10.34 -23.84 9.97
N LYS A 35 9.62 -24.91 10.24
CA LYS A 35 9.22 -25.93 9.25
C LYS A 35 7.73 -26.17 9.40
N LEU A 36 7.00 -26.12 8.29
CA LEU A 36 5.61 -26.55 8.23
C LEU A 36 5.54 -28.07 8.13
N LYS A 37 4.38 -28.63 8.43
CA LYS A 37 4.07 -30.05 8.26
C LYS A 37 4.28 -30.47 6.79
N GLU A 38 5.14 -31.45 6.57
CA GLU A 38 5.42 -31.91 5.22
C GLU A 38 4.17 -32.45 4.49
N PRO A 39 4.10 -32.28 3.18
CA PRO A 39 5.09 -31.71 2.25
C PRO A 39 5.00 -30.18 2.08
N ALA A 40 4.32 -29.45 2.97
CA ALA A 40 4.18 -28.00 2.86
C ALA A 40 5.51 -27.29 3.14
N SER A 41 5.70 -26.18 2.44
CA SER A 41 6.82 -25.26 2.65
C SER A 41 6.34 -23.81 2.59
N PHE A 42 7.19 -22.87 2.97
CA PHE A 42 6.85 -21.46 2.93
C PHE A 42 8.08 -20.59 2.65
N VAL A 43 7.80 -19.36 2.26
CA VAL A 43 8.74 -18.24 2.24
C VAL A 43 8.09 -17.07 2.96
N PHE A 44 8.78 -16.51 3.95
CA PHE A 44 8.38 -15.27 4.59
C PHE A 44 9.40 -14.18 4.27
N LYS A 45 8.95 -13.03 3.75
CA LYS A 45 9.80 -11.90 3.39
C LYS A 45 9.24 -10.61 3.98
N ASN A 46 10.04 -9.91 4.78
CA ASN A 46 9.70 -8.55 5.16
C ASN A 46 9.78 -7.62 3.94
N THR A 47 9.00 -6.55 3.96
CA THR A 47 9.02 -5.51 2.94
C THR A 47 9.57 -4.21 3.51
N ILE A 48 8.81 -3.50 4.31
CA ILE A 48 9.23 -2.27 4.98
C ILE A 48 8.71 -2.25 6.41
N GLY A 49 9.60 -1.96 7.37
CA GLY A 49 9.25 -1.92 8.79
C GLY A 49 8.55 -3.21 9.24
N HIS A 50 7.37 -3.08 9.85
CA HIS A 50 6.59 -4.20 10.38
C HIS A 50 5.78 -5.00 9.34
N ARG A 51 5.91 -4.71 8.05
CA ARG A 51 5.15 -5.37 6.98
C ARG A 51 5.93 -6.52 6.35
N GLY A 52 5.24 -7.59 5.98
CA GLY A 52 5.83 -8.73 5.30
C GLY A 52 4.84 -9.46 4.42
N ILE A 53 5.36 -10.40 3.64
CA ILE A 53 4.60 -11.30 2.77
C ILE A 53 4.91 -12.72 3.16
N LEU A 54 3.88 -13.54 3.35
CA LEU A 54 3.96 -14.97 3.54
C LEU A 54 3.46 -15.68 2.29
N VAL A 55 4.28 -16.55 1.73
CA VAL A 55 3.88 -17.46 0.64
C VAL A 55 3.97 -18.89 1.16
N ILE A 56 2.88 -19.64 1.08
CA ILE A 56 2.79 -21.04 1.48
C ILE A 56 2.61 -21.90 0.24
N TYR A 57 3.34 -22.99 0.18
CA TYR A 57 3.25 -24.02 -0.85
C TYR A 57 2.73 -25.31 -0.23
N ALA A 58 1.69 -25.91 -0.84
CA ALA A 58 1.09 -27.13 -0.33
C ALA A 58 1.99 -28.38 -0.44
N GLY A 59 2.95 -28.35 -1.39
CA GLY A 59 3.69 -29.53 -1.81
C GLY A 59 2.95 -30.35 -2.89
N GLU A 60 3.59 -31.38 -3.37
CA GLU A 60 3.07 -32.20 -4.48
C GLU A 60 1.71 -32.84 -4.16
N GLY A 61 0.83 -32.80 -5.15
CA GLY A 61 -0.49 -33.47 -5.10
C GLY A 61 -1.53 -32.76 -4.23
N ARG A 62 -1.22 -31.58 -3.64
CA ARG A 62 -2.15 -30.80 -2.83
C ARG A 62 -2.41 -29.42 -3.40
N THR A 63 -3.61 -28.93 -3.22
CA THR A 63 -4.03 -27.58 -3.65
C THR A 63 -4.31 -26.73 -2.43
N LEU A 64 -3.90 -25.46 -2.49
CA LEU A 64 -4.26 -24.42 -1.51
C LEU A 64 -5.24 -23.44 -2.13
N SER A 65 -6.19 -22.99 -1.30
CA SER A 65 -7.02 -21.84 -1.60
C SER A 65 -6.63 -20.66 -0.70
N GLY A 66 -6.75 -19.45 -1.24
CA GLY A 66 -6.70 -18.20 -0.48
C GLY A 66 -8.04 -17.83 0.17
N ASP A 67 -9.07 -18.67 0.05
CA ASP A 67 -10.39 -18.46 0.66
C ASP A 67 -10.37 -18.82 2.15
N VAL A 68 -9.52 -18.10 2.88
CA VAL A 68 -9.34 -18.19 4.32
C VAL A 68 -9.49 -16.82 4.98
N THR A 69 -9.97 -16.82 6.22
CA THR A 69 -10.14 -15.59 7.00
C THR A 69 -8.80 -15.06 7.52
N ASN A 70 -8.80 -13.83 8.01
CA ASN A 70 -7.62 -13.16 8.55
C ASN A 70 -7.31 -13.62 9.98
N THR A 71 -6.03 -13.66 10.35
CA THR A 71 -5.63 -13.76 11.77
C THR A 71 -5.52 -12.37 12.42
N ASP A 72 -5.51 -11.31 11.61
CA ASP A 72 -5.52 -9.91 12.04
C ASP A 72 -6.96 -9.45 12.33
N PRO A 73 -7.32 -9.15 13.61
CA PRO A 73 -8.69 -8.80 13.98
C PRO A 73 -9.14 -7.43 13.48
N ALA A 74 -8.24 -6.59 13.00
CA ALA A 74 -8.59 -5.24 12.54
C ALA A 74 -9.05 -5.19 11.09
N TYR A 75 -9.13 -6.33 10.42
CA TYR A 75 -9.58 -6.41 9.03
C TYR A 75 -10.51 -7.60 8.83
N GLU A 76 -11.60 -7.34 8.15
CA GLU A 76 -12.49 -8.38 7.65
C GLU A 76 -12.19 -8.65 6.18
N LYS A 77 -12.34 -9.89 5.74
CA LYS A 77 -12.19 -10.26 4.33
C LYS A 77 -13.55 -10.28 3.67
N GLU A 78 -13.75 -9.40 2.68
CA GLU A 78 -14.95 -9.37 1.86
C GLU A 78 -14.58 -9.63 0.40
N GLY A 79 -14.84 -10.86 -0.06
CA GLY A 79 -14.39 -11.30 -1.38
C GLY A 79 -12.87 -11.26 -1.52
N ALA A 80 -12.37 -10.44 -2.43
CA ALA A 80 -10.93 -10.23 -2.67
C ALA A 80 -10.32 -9.10 -1.85
N PHE A 81 -11.12 -8.37 -1.05
CA PHE A 81 -10.69 -7.16 -0.36
C PHE A 81 -10.61 -7.37 1.15
N GLY A 82 -9.63 -6.69 1.77
CA GLY A 82 -9.55 -6.55 3.22
C GLY A 82 -10.13 -5.21 3.65
N ILE A 83 -11.23 -5.22 4.39
CA ILE A 83 -11.89 -4.03 4.89
C ILE A 83 -11.44 -3.75 6.32
N ALA A 84 -10.92 -2.55 6.56
CA ALA A 84 -10.52 -2.14 7.89
C ALA A 84 -11.74 -1.93 8.79
N LEU A 85 -11.74 -2.57 9.95
CA LEU A 85 -12.79 -2.41 10.95
C LEU A 85 -12.53 -1.16 11.82
N PRO A 86 -13.52 -0.28 12.01
CA PRO A 86 -13.37 0.89 12.85
C PRO A 86 -13.19 0.54 14.33
N THR A 87 -13.74 -0.59 14.75
CA THR A 87 -13.61 -1.15 16.10
C THR A 87 -13.43 -2.66 16.02
N PHE A 88 -12.56 -3.22 16.85
CA PHE A 88 -12.28 -4.65 16.88
C PHE A 88 -11.74 -5.04 18.26
N GLU A 89 -11.91 -6.30 18.63
CA GLU A 89 -11.24 -6.85 19.81
C GLU A 89 -9.77 -7.12 19.50
N LYS A 90 -8.88 -6.70 20.39
CA LYS A 90 -7.43 -6.88 20.21
C LYS A 90 -6.99 -8.29 20.61
N VAL A 91 -7.52 -9.29 19.90
CA VAL A 91 -7.23 -10.71 20.13
C VAL A 91 -6.80 -11.33 18.81
N LEU A 92 -5.76 -12.17 18.84
CA LEU A 92 -5.33 -12.95 17.68
C LEU A 92 -6.43 -13.92 17.27
N LEU A 93 -6.84 -13.85 16.00
CA LEU A 93 -7.84 -14.74 15.45
C LEU A 93 -7.18 -16.02 14.88
N LYS A 94 -7.98 -17.06 14.73
CA LYS A 94 -7.62 -18.24 13.93
C LYS A 94 -8.11 -18.06 12.51
N ALA A 95 -7.29 -18.43 11.55
CA ALA A 95 -7.71 -18.53 10.17
C ALA A 95 -8.66 -19.71 10.02
N GLU A 96 -9.76 -19.49 9.32
CA GLU A 96 -10.79 -20.48 8.99
C GLU A 96 -11.14 -20.35 7.50
N PRO A 97 -11.72 -21.36 6.84
CA PRO A 97 -12.31 -21.17 5.53
C PRO A 97 -13.33 -20.03 5.56
N VAL A 98 -13.41 -19.21 4.51
CA VAL A 98 -14.44 -18.17 4.42
C VAL A 98 -15.83 -18.79 4.29
N GLU A 99 -16.87 -18.01 4.56
CA GLU A 99 -18.27 -18.43 4.45
C GLU A 99 -18.55 -19.10 3.09
N GLY A 100 -19.20 -20.26 3.12
CA GLY A 100 -19.49 -21.08 1.95
C GLY A 100 -18.33 -21.95 1.44
N LYS A 101 -17.16 -21.94 2.12
CA LYS A 101 -15.98 -22.76 1.81
C LYS A 101 -15.60 -23.73 2.93
N GLU A 102 -16.45 -23.93 3.92
CA GLU A 102 -16.19 -24.75 5.11
C GLU A 102 -15.88 -26.23 4.75
N ASN A 103 -16.44 -26.70 3.63
CA ASN A 103 -16.24 -28.06 3.13
C ASN A 103 -15.22 -28.16 1.99
N ASP A 104 -14.55 -27.06 1.63
CA ASP A 104 -13.50 -27.05 0.60
C ASP A 104 -12.16 -27.51 1.19
N PRO A 105 -11.60 -28.67 0.76
CA PRO A 105 -10.35 -29.18 1.31
C PRO A 105 -9.16 -28.24 1.09
N ALA A 106 -9.15 -27.44 0.00
CA ALA A 106 -8.09 -26.50 -0.29
C ALA A 106 -8.11 -25.29 0.66
N SER A 107 -9.29 -24.80 1.01
CA SER A 107 -9.48 -23.73 2.00
C SER A 107 -9.17 -24.21 3.41
N ALA A 108 -9.62 -25.41 3.77
CA ALA A 108 -9.31 -26.03 5.06
C ALA A 108 -7.80 -26.20 5.26
N LEU A 109 -7.08 -26.69 4.24
CA LEU A 109 -5.62 -26.80 4.28
C LEU A 109 -4.94 -25.44 4.36
N GLY A 110 -5.44 -24.41 3.64
CA GLY A 110 -4.94 -23.05 3.73
C GLY A 110 -5.05 -22.46 5.13
N ALA A 111 -6.19 -22.66 5.79
CA ALA A 111 -6.42 -22.25 7.18
C ALA A 111 -5.51 -23.02 8.16
N GLU A 112 -5.41 -24.36 8.03
CA GLU A 112 -4.52 -25.20 8.85
C GLU A 112 -3.07 -24.69 8.79
N LEU A 113 -2.52 -24.51 7.58
CA LEU A 113 -1.12 -24.10 7.40
C LEU A 113 -0.85 -22.67 7.85
N THR A 114 -1.83 -21.77 7.70
CA THR A 114 -1.74 -20.39 8.21
C THR A 114 -1.69 -20.38 9.74
N ASN A 115 -2.52 -21.17 10.39
CA ASN A 115 -2.53 -21.30 11.84
C ASN A 115 -1.23 -21.95 12.35
N GLU A 116 -0.79 -23.03 11.71
CA GLU A 116 0.49 -23.70 12.04
C GLU A 116 1.66 -22.72 11.93
N PHE A 117 1.73 -21.92 10.86
CA PHE A 117 2.73 -20.87 10.70
C PHE A 117 2.67 -19.86 11.85
N THR A 118 1.46 -19.36 12.15
CA THR A 118 1.25 -18.34 13.18
C THR A 118 1.67 -18.83 14.56
N GLU A 119 1.36 -20.08 14.94
CA GLU A 119 1.75 -20.67 16.21
C GLU A 119 3.27 -20.87 16.30
N LYS A 120 3.89 -21.48 15.30
CA LYS A 120 5.32 -21.75 15.28
C LYS A 120 6.16 -20.47 15.23
N VAL A 121 5.70 -19.47 14.49
CA VAL A 121 6.43 -18.20 14.42
C VAL A 121 6.42 -17.46 15.76
N ARG A 122 5.33 -17.55 16.54
CA ARG A 122 5.27 -16.97 17.90
C ARG A 122 6.35 -17.55 18.80
N GLU A 123 6.53 -18.88 18.78
CA GLU A 123 7.56 -19.55 19.58
C GLU A 123 8.97 -19.06 19.21
N ILE A 124 9.27 -18.98 17.90
CA ILE A 124 10.56 -18.50 17.40
C ILE A 124 10.81 -17.05 17.81
N LEU A 125 9.83 -16.18 17.57
CA LEU A 125 9.97 -14.75 17.83
C LEU A 125 10.05 -14.40 19.32
N ASN A 126 9.33 -15.13 20.19
CA ASN A 126 9.45 -14.93 21.65
C ASN A 126 10.83 -15.32 22.16
N ASN A 127 11.54 -16.22 21.50
CA ASN A 127 12.90 -16.65 21.86
C ASN A 127 14.00 -15.87 21.14
N SER A 128 13.66 -14.96 20.22
CA SER A 128 14.60 -14.19 19.40
C SER A 128 15.44 -13.22 20.25
N GLU A 129 16.75 -13.22 20.04
CA GLU A 129 17.66 -12.27 20.69
C GLU A 129 17.37 -10.81 20.28
N ILE A 130 16.87 -10.59 19.08
CA ILE A 130 16.42 -9.27 18.59
C ILE A 130 15.27 -8.75 19.48
N ASN A 131 14.28 -9.58 19.73
CA ASN A 131 13.16 -9.21 20.60
C ASN A 131 13.57 -9.05 22.05
N LYS A 132 14.48 -9.86 22.56
CA LYS A 132 15.07 -9.67 23.90
C LYS A 132 15.80 -8.33 24.02
N LYS A 133 16.56 -7.94 22.99
CA LYS A 133 17.21 -6.64 22.92
C LYS A 133 16.20 -5.51 22.91
N ARG A 134 15.14 -5.60 22.06
CA ARG A 134 14.07 -4.60 22.00
C ARG A 134 13.39 -4.39 23.36
N ILE A 135 13.09 -5.48 24.07
CA ILE A 135 12.50 -5.41 25.42
C ILE A 135 13.45 -4.68 26.39
N LYS A 136 14.75 -4.98 26.38
CA LYS A 136 15.75 -4.28 27.21
C LYS A 136 15.83 -2.79 26.91
N GLU A 137 15.57 -2.40 25.67
CA GLU A 137 15.53 -1.00 25.22
C GLU A 137 14.17 -0.32 25.48
N GLY A 138 13.22 -1.00 26.16
CA GLY A 138 11.87 -0.47 26.43
C GLY A 138 10.96 -0.45 25.22
N LYS A 139 11.33 -1.13 24.13
CA LYS A 139 10.53 -1.27 22.90
C LYS A 139 9.64 -2.51 22.94
N LEU A 140 8.56 -2.49 22.21
CA LEU A 140 7.69 -3.65 22.04
C LEU A 140 8.37 -4.75 21.21
N PRO A 141 8.28 -6.03 21.61
CA PRO A 141 8.77 -7.13 20.78
C PRO A 141 7.85 -7.35 19.58
N ALA A 142 8.43 -7.71 18.43
CA ALA A 142 7.72 -8.19 17.26
C ALA A 142 7.53 -9.72 17.40
N ASN A 143 6.55 -10.16 18.20
CA ASN A 143 6.43 -11.54 18.66
C ASN A 143 5.24 -12.33 18.08
N VAL A 144 4.59 -11.83 17.04
CA VAL A 144 3.55 -12.51 16.28
C VAL A 144 3.49 -11.96 14.84
N ILE A 145 3.10 -12.78 13.90
CA ILE A 145 2.71 -12.38 12.55
C ILE A 145 1.19 -12.42 12.48
N LEU A 146 0.58 -11.29 12.12
CA LEU A 146 -0.85 -11.18 11.83
C LEU A 146 -1.02 -11.24 10.32
N SER A 147 -1.71 -12.26 9.82
CA SER A 147 -1.97 -12.47 8.41
C SER A 147 -3.31 -11.91 7.97
N ARG A 148 -3.38 -11.38 6.76
CA ARG A 148 -4.59 -10.89 6.13
C ARG A 148 -4.47 -10.92 4.60
N ASP A 149 -5.57 -10.72 3.92
CA ASP A 149 -5.63 -10.55 2.46
C ASP A 149 -5.06 -11.77 1.71
N ALA A 150 -5.37 -12.98 2.20
CA ALA A 150 -4.93 -14.21 1.55
C ALA A 150 -5.49 -14.35 0.14
N GLY A 151 -4.66 -14.77 -0.80
CA GLY A 151 -5.02 -15.07 -2.18
C GLY A 151 -4.21 -16.25 -2.70
N SER A 152 -4.75 -16.97 -3.68
CA SER A 152 -4.14 -18.18 -4.25
C SER A 152 -3.59 -18.00 -5.66
N SER A 153 -3.82 -16.83 -6.28
CA SER A 153 -3.32 -16.52 -7.62
C SER A 153 -3.03 -15.03 -7.77
N LEU A 154 -2.10 -14.69 -8.65
CA LEU A 154 -1.92 -13.31 -9.05
C LEU A 154 -3.10 -12.87 -9.91
N PRO A 155 -3.70 -11.69 -9.65
CA PRO A 155 -4.75 -11.16 -10.51
C PRO A 155 -4.20 -10.88 -11.91
N LYS A 156 -5.03 -11.14 -12.92
CA LYS A 156 -4.70 -10.81 -14.32
C LYS A 156 -5.29 -9.45 -14.64
N PHE A 157 -4.44 -8.45 -14.72
CA PHE A 157 -4.82 -7.11 -15.15
C PHE A 157 -4.56 -6.92 -16.65
N PRO A 158 -5.39 -6.12 -17.33
CA PRO A 158 -5.02 -5.61 -18.65
C PRO A 158 -3.68 -4.88 -18.56
N GLN A 159 -2.83 -5.10 -19.57
CA GLN A 159 -1.55 -4.38 -19.64
C GLN A 159 -1.84 -2.95 -20.09
N ILE A 160 -1.59 -1.98 -19.23
CA ILE A 160 -1.98 -0.58 -19.43
C ILE A 160 -1.30 0.03 -20.66
N ASN A 161 -0.03 -0.34 -20.92
CA ASN A 161 0.72 0.07 -22.09
C ASN A 161 0.04 -0.37 -23.39
N SER A 162 -0.47 -1.61 -23.43
CA SER A 162 -1.19 -2.13 -24.59
C SER A 162 -2.60 -1.54 -24.71
N LEU A 163 -3.28 -1.33 -23.58
CA LEU A 163 -4.64 -0.81 -23.57
C LEU A 163 -4.74 0.60 -24.16
N TYR A 164 -3.76 1.45 -23.84
CA TYR A 164 -3.74 2.85 -24.31
C TYR A 164 -2.73 3.11 -25.41
N ASN A 165 -1.97 2.10 -25.84
CA ASN A 165 -0.86 2.23 -26.80
C ASN A 165 0.14 3.32 -26.38
N MET A 166 0.56 3.29 -25.12
CA MET A 166 1.47 4.25 -24.50
C MET A 166 2.52 3.51 -23.69
N ARG A 167 3.72 4.02 -23.65
CA ARG A 167 4.74 3.59 -22.69
C ARG A 167 4.56 4.34 -21.40
N MET A 168 4.14 3.66 -20.35
CA MET A 168 3.86 4.27 -19.05
C MET A 168 4.93 3.94 -18.02
N GLY A 169 5.50 4.98 -17.42
CA GLY A 169 6.37 4.88 -16.26
C GLY A 169 5.64 5.27 -14.99
N CYS A 170 6.17 4.85 -13.84
CA CYS A 170 5.60 5.26 -12.55
C CYS A 170 6.67 5.55 -11.50
N PHE A 171 6.40 6.56 -10.67
CA PHE A 171 7.15 6.92 -9.48
C PHE A 171 6.37 6.45 -8.26
N VAL A 172 6.76 5.30 -7.70
CA VAL A 172 6.11 4.65 -6.56
C VAL A 172 7.17 4.13 -5.58
N GLU A 173 6.88 4.20 -4.30
CA GLU A 173 7.86 3.90 -3.26
C GLU A 173 7.56 2.57 -2.56
N MET A 174 6.28 2.31 -2.28
CA MET A 174 5.89 1.13 -1.52
C MET A 174 5.94 -0.15 -2.35
N PRO A 175 6.32 -1.28 -1.75
CA PRO A 175 6.37 -2.57 -2.45
C PRO A 175 5.04 -2.97 -3.08
N VAL A 176 3.90 -2.67 -2.46
CA VAL A 176 2.57 -2.98 -3.02
C VAL A 176 2.30 -2.18 -4.30
N GLU A 177 2.63 -0.91 -4.32
CA GLU A 177 2.48 -0.04 -5.49
C GLU A 177 3.39 -0.51 -6.64
N LYS A 178 4.64 -0.88 -6.33
CA LYS A 178 5.57 -1.48 -7.30
C LYS A 178 5.02 -2.80 -7.86
N GLY A 179 4.43 -3.63 -7.00
CA GLY A 179 3.77 -4.87 -7.43
C GLY A 179 2.61 -4.63 -8.39
N ILE A 180 1.75 -3.65 -8.10
CA ILE A 180 0.63 -3.25 -8.98
C ILE A 180 1.17 -2.72 -10.32
N ALA A 181 2.18 -1.85 -10.28
CA ALA A 181 2.80 -1.32 -11.50
C ALA A 181 3.32 -2.44 -12.41
N LEU A 182 4.05 -3.40 -11.85
CA LEU A 182 4.57 -4.55 -12.60
C LEU A 182 3.45 -5.44 -13.16
N LEU A 183 2.39 -5.68 -12.40
CA LEU A 183 1.25 -6.49 -12.83
C LEU A 183 0.44 -5.82 -13.94
N THR A 184 0.39 -4.48 -13.97
CA THR A 184 -0.31 -3.69 -14.99
C THR A 184 0.58 -3.30 -16.18
N GLY A 185 1.86 -3.65 -16.17
CA GLY A 185 2.80 -3.38 -17.26
C GLY A 185 3.41 -1.98 -17.24
N MET A 186 3.30 -1.23 -16.15
CA MET A 186 4.03 0.02 -15.98
C MET A 186 5.49 -0.25 -15.62
N GLU A 187 6.39 0.61 -16.08
CA GLU A 187 7.80 0.59 -15.72
C GLU A 187 8.05 1.43 -14.47
N VAL A 188 8.62 0.82 -13.43
CA VAL A 188 8.97 1.55 -12.20
C VAL A 188 10.22 2.39 -12.44
N VAL A 189 10.09 3.70 -12.34
CA VAL A 189 11.24 4.62 -12.42
C VAL A 189 11.92 4.68 -11.06
N ASP A 190 13.22 4.43 -11.05
CA ASP A 190 13.98 4.40 -9.81
C ASP A 190 14.15 5.82 -9.23
N ILE A 191 13.84 5.94 -7.95
CA ILE A 191 13.97 7.16 -7.18
C ILE A 191 14.49 6.82 -5.77
N PRO A 192 15.42 7.61 -5.21
CA PRO A 192 15.87 7.42 -3.84
C PRO A 192 14.71 7.47 -2.84
N LEU A 193 14.84 6.71 -1.76
CA LEU A 193 13.90 6.81 -0.64
C LEU A 193 13.91 8.22 -0.05
N PRO A 194 12.77 8.70 0.51
CA PRO A 194 12.71 10.00 1.16
C PRO A 194 13.78 10.14 2.25
N SER A 195 14.47 11.27 2.23
CA SER A 195 15.52 11.59 3.21
C SER A 195 14.97 12.16 4.52
N GLY A 196 13.71 12.63 4.47
CA GLY A 196 13.06 13.40 5.53
C GLY A 196 13.17 14.92 5.33
N ASP A 197 13.96 15.38 4.36
CA ASP A 197 13.98 16.77 3.90
C ASP A 197 12.98 16.94 2.76
N LEU A 198 11.75 17.27 3.10
CA LEU A 198 10.64 17.39 2.14
C LEU A 198 10.97 18.30 0.95
N LYS A 199 11.68 19.41 1.19
CA LYS A 199 12.06 20.34 0.12
C LYS A 199 12.95 19.67 -0.91
N ASN A 200 14.07 19.10 -0.45
CA ASN A 200 15.03 18.48 -1.35
C ASN A 200 14.47 17.20 -1.99
N ASP A 201 13.69 16.41 -1.26
CA ASP A 201 13.03 15.21 -1.77
C ASP A 201 12.04 15.55 -2.90
N TYR A 202 11.22 16.60 -2.76
CA TYR A 202 10.25 17.01 -3.79
C TYR A 202 10.91 17.67 -5.00
N ILE A 203 11.96 18.47 -4.81
CA ILE A 203 12.74 19.05 -5.92
C ILE A 203 13.42 17.93 -6.72
N LEU A 204 14.04 16.96 -6.04
CA LEU A 204 14.64 15.80 -6.68
C LEU A 204 13.61 15.01 -7.50
N ARG A 205 12.43 14.76 -6.93
CA ARG A 205 11.33 14.05 -7.60
C ARG A 205 10.89 14.79 -8.85
N ALA A 206 10.67 16.09 -8.77
CA ALA A 206 10.29 16.92 -9.92
C ALA A 206 11.32 16.86 -11.06
N ASN A 207 12.62 16.89 -10.72
CA ASN A 207 13.69 16.75 -11.69
C ASN A 207 13.71 15.37 -12.33
N LYS A 208 13.53 14.29 -11.55
CA LYS A 208 13.43 12.94 -12.05
C LYS A 208 12.21 12.72 -12.95
N VAL A 209 11.08 13.32 -12.61
CA VAL A 209 9.89 13.33 -13.50
C VAL A 209 10.21 13.98 -14.82
N LYS A 210 10.85 15.17 -14.81
CA LYS A 210 11.25 15.87 -16.05
C LYS A 210 12.22 15.03 -16.90
N GLU A 211 13.20 14.36 -16.28
CA GLU A 211 14.11 13.44 -16.99
C GLU A 211 13.32 12.28 -17.64
N ALA A 212 12.41 11.66 -16.90
CA ALA A 212 11.62 10.50 -17.35
C ALA A 212 10.65 10.83 -18.50
N MET A 213 10.15 12.07 -18.59
CA MET A 213 9.29 12.53 -19.70
C MET A 213 9.90 12.31 -21.10
N ALA A 214 11.22 12.22 -21.20
CA ALA A 214 11.89 11.92 -22.48
C ALA A 214 11.76 10.45 -22.91
N SER A 215 11.37 9.56 -22.01
CA SER A 215 11.35 8.09 -22.23
C SER A 215 9.95 7.48 -22.15
N TYR A 216 8.96 8.22 -21.64
CA TYR A 216 7.61 7.72 -21.42
C TYR A 216 6.58 8.67 -22.00
N ASP A 217 5.51 8.09 -22.55
CA ASP A 217 4.35 8.85 -23.04
C ASP A 217 3.46 9.33 -21.91
N ALA A 218 3.43 8.58 -20.80
CA ALA A 218 2.70 8.96 -19.60
C ALA A 218 3.45 8.53 -18.32
N LEU A 219 3.29 9.30 -17.25
CA LEU A 219 3.89 9.06 -15.94
C LEU A 219 2.84 9.10 -14.84
N TYR A 220 2.75 8.01 -14.07
CA TYR A 220 2.02 7.99 -12.79
C TYR A 220 2.98 8.35 -11.66
N ILE A 221 2.64 9.41 -10.93
CA ILE A 221 3.50 9.93 -9.86
C ILE A 221 2.74 9.87 -8.55
N HIS A 222 3.11 8.94 -7.68
CA HIS A 222 2.54 8.83 -6.34
C HIS A 222 3.38 9.63 -5.35
N ILE A 223 2.78 10.62 -4.72
CA ILE A 223 3.43 11.45 -3.70
C ILE A 223 2.76 11.15 -2.36
N LYS A 224 3.53 10.60 -1.42
CA LYS A 224 3.10 10.39 -0.05
C LYS A 224 3.36 11.63 0.80
N GLY A 225 2.58 11.77 1.86
CA GLY A 225 2.75 12.86 2.81
C GLY A 225 1.46 13.20 3.56
N PRO A 226 0.35 13.57 2.88
CA PRO A 226 -0.87 14.04 3.54
C PRO A 226 -1.64 12.97 4.33
N ASP A 227 -1.50 11.69 3.99
CA ASP A 227 -2.29 10.60 4.57
C ASP A 227 -1.91 10.29 6.03
N GLU A 228 -0.61 10.16 6.35
CA GLU A 228 -0.18 9.82 7.72
C GLU A 228 -0.62 10.84 8.78
N PRO A 229 -0.41 12.16 8.58
CA PRO A 229 -0.92 13.17 9.51
C PRO A 229 -2.44 13.14 9.68
N ALA A 230 -3.16 12.79 8.60
CA ALA A 230 -4.61 12.66 8.68
C ALA A 230 -5.05 11.51 9.58
N HIS A 231 -4.38 10.36 9.52
CA HIS A 231 -4.62 9.24 10.44
C HIS A 231 -4.30 9.57 11.90
N ASP A 232 -3.35 10.46 12.14
CA ASP A 232 -3.02 10.94 13.49
C ASP A 232 -3.98 12.05 13.97
N GLY A 233 -4.74 12.64 13.04
CA GLY A 233 -5.64 13.77 13.28
C GLY A 233 -4.92 15.11 13.35
N ASP A 234 -3.67 15.17 12.84
CA ASP A 234 -2.86 16.39 12.80
C ASP A 234 -3.17 17.19 11.53
N VAL A 235 -4.15 18.10 11.66
CA VAL A 235 -4.59 18.97 10.57
C VAL A 235 -3.47 19.86 10.07
N LYS A 236 -2.63 20.39 10.98
CA LYS A 236 -1.55 21.30 10.59
C LYS A 236 -0.49 20.59 9.79
N ALA A 237 -0.03 19.44 10.22
CA ALA A 237 0.96 18.66 9.48
C ALA A 237 0.43 18.21 8.11
N LYS A 238 -0.88 17.91 7.99
CA LYS A 238 -1.50 17.59 6.69
C LYS A 238 -1.46 18.80 5.75
N ILE A 239 -1.82 19.99 6.23
CA ILE A 239 -1.75 21.25 5.45
C ILE A 239 -0.32 21.52 5.03
N ASP A 240 0.64 21.50 5.97
CA ASP A 240 2.06 21.73 5.71
C ASP A 240 2.60 20.77 4.63
N SER A 241 2.14 19.51 4.64
CA SER A 241 2.51 18.51 3.62
C SER A 241 1.97 18.86 2.23
N ILE A 242 0.70 19.29 2.12
CA ILE A 242 0.08 19.68 0.85
C ILE A 242 0.76 20.95 0.29
N GLU A 243 0.99 21.95 1.15
CA GLU A 243 1.70 23.18 0.77
C GLU A 243 3.14 22.91 0.31
N ALA A 244 3.83 21.94 0.93
CA ALA A 244 5.17 21.55 0.53
C ALA A 244 5.19 20.87 -0.85
N ILE A 245 4.18 20.06 -1.19
CA ILE A 245 4.02 19.46 -2.53
C ILE A 245 3.84 20.58 -3.57
N ASP A 246 2.93 21.49 -3.33
CA ASP A 246 2.70 22.63 -4.24
C ASP A 246 3.98 23.47 -4.42
N LYS A 247 4.58 23.89 -3.32
CA LYS A 247 5.70 24.80 -3.30
C LYS A 247 7.01 24.21 -3.86
N PHE A 248 7.28 22.93 -3.63
CA PHE A 248 8.58 22.35 -3.96
C PHE A 248 8.52 21.36 -5.12
N PHE A 249 7.43 20.60 -5.28
CA PHE A 249 7.29 19.70 -6.41
C PHE A 249 6.70 20.39 -7.63
N PHE A 250 5.50 21.00 -7.49
CA PHE A 250 4.84 21.64 -8.63
C PHE A 250 5.57 22.89 -9.12
N ALA A 251 6.03 23.76 -8.24
CA ALA A 251 6.78 24.95 -8.66
C ALA A 251 8.05 24.58 -9.45
N GLU A 252 8.77 23.53 -9.02
CA GLU A 252 9.96 23.03 -9.71
C GLU A 252 9.61 22.37 -11.05
N LEU A 253 8.60 21.50 -11.08
CA LEU A 253 8.20 20.77 -12.28
C LEU A 253 7.66 21.74 -13.35
N LEU A 254 6.71 22.60 -12.99
CA LEU A 254 6.04 23.52 -13.93
C LEU A 254 7.02 24.52 -14.56
N SER A 255 8.11 24.87 -13.87
CA SER A 255 9.16 25.73 -14.43
C SER A 255 9.96 25.07 -15.56
N LYS A 256 9.82 23.74 -15.76
CA LYS A 256 10.67 22.94 -16.66
C LYS A 256 9.92 22.17 -17.74
N ILE A 257 8.61 22.17 -17.70
CA ILE A 257 7.77 21.47 -18.67
C ILE A 257 7.03 22.44 -19.59
N ASP A 258 6.67 21.94 -20.76
CA ASP A 258 5.86 22.67 -21.73
C ASP A 258 4.39 22.28 -21.55
N LEU A 259 3.59 23.18 -20.98
CA LEU A 259 2.17 22.96 -20.74
C LEU A 259 1.33 22.92 -22.03
N ASP A 260 1.85 23.43 -23.14
CA ASP A 260 1.18 23.34 -24.44
C ASP A 260 1.22 21.91 -25.00
N ASN A 261 2.19 21.11 -24.56
CA ASN A 261 2.41 19.74 -25.01
C ASN A 261 2.34 18.70 -23.86
N THR A 262 1.79 19.09 -22.71
CA THR A 262 1.69 18.21 -21.55
C THR A 262 0.29 18.28 -20.94
N VAL A 263 -0.31 17.11 -20.71
CA VAL A 263 -1.53 17.00 -19.91
C VAL A 263 -1.12 16.66 -18.47
N ILE A 264 -1.64 17.40 -17.52
CA ILE A 264 -1.43 17.14 -16.09
C ILE A 264 -2.77 16.82 -15.43
N ALA A 265 -2.84 15.69 -14.72
CA ALA A 265 -3.93 15.42 -13.80
C ALA A 265 -3.40 15.41 -12.37
N VAL A 266 -4.13 16.03 -11.47
CA VAL A 266 -3.87 16.01 -10.03
C VAL A 266 -5.11 15.51 -9.32
N THR A 267 -4.93 14.49 -8.50
CA THR A 267 -6.01 13.90 -7.69
C THR A 267 -5.44 13.26 -6.43
N ALA A 268 -6.28 12.64 -5.63
CA ALA A 268 -5.87 11.75 -4.53
C ALA A 268 -6.40 10.33 -4.77
N ASP A 269 -5.78 9.35 -4.14
CA ASP A 269 -6.20 7.95 -4.19
C ASP A 269 -7.44 7.68 -3.32
N HIS A 270 -7.58 8.40 -2.22
CA HIS A 270 -8.73 8.37 -1.30
C HIS A 270 -8.78 9.60 -0.41
N SER A 271 -9.92 9.82 0.23
CA SER A 271 -10.07 10.79 1.31
C SER A 271 -9.65 10.20 2.66
N THR A 272 -8.94 10.99 3.46
CA THR A 272 -8.58 10.67 4.85
C THR A 272 -8.83 11.90 5.72
N PRO A 273 -10.08 12.13 6.15
CA PRO A 273 -10.40 13.29 7.01
C PRO A 273 -9.73 13.17 8.38
N CYS A 274 -9.04 14.22 8.82
CA CYS A 274 -8.36 14.24 10.12
C CYS A 274 -9.29 13.96 11.31
N ILE A 275 -10.55 14.37 11.20
CA ILE A 275 -11.57 14.12 12.24
C ILE A 275 -11.95 12.64 12.34
N LYS A 276 -11.89 11.90 11.22
CA LYS A 276 -12.21 10.47 11.17
C LYS A 276 -10.99 9.60 11.46
N LYS A 277 -9.78 10.09 11.20
CA LYS A 277 -8.51 9.34 11.34
C LYS A 277 -8.50 8.01 10.57
N ALA A 278 -9.29 7.93 9.51
CA ALA A 278 -9.49 6.76 8.70
C ALA A 278 -9.87 7.18 7.27
N HIS A 279 -9.69 6.26 6.32
CA HIS A 279 -10.19 6.47 4.97
C HIS A 279 -11.72 6.55 4.97
N THR A 280 -12.26 7.35 4.05
CA THR A 280 -13.69 7.48 3.82
C THR A 280 -13.99 7.37 2.33
N ASP A 281 -15.25 7.17 1.99
CA ASP A 281 -15.79 7.11 0.63
C ASP A 281 -16.15 8.48 0.06
N ASP A 282 -15.72 9.56 0.72
CA ASP A 282 -15.92 10.92 0.21
C ASP A 282 -15.17 11.10 -1.14
N PRO A 283 -15.79 11.76 -2.13
CA PRO A 283 -15.12 12.08 -3.39
C PRO A 283 -13.85 12.89 -3.20
N VAL A 284 -12.83 12.60 -4.00
CA VAL A 284 -11.56 13.33 -4.02
C VAL A 284 -11.57 14.39 -5.12
N PRO A 285 -10.83 15.51 -4.96
CA PRO A 285 -10.74 16.51 -6.01
C PRO A 285 -9.96 15.97 -7.21
N LEU A 286 -10.40 16.34 -8.41
CA LEU A 286 -9.70 16.08 -9.67
C LEU A 286 -9.51 17.38 -10.43
N MET A 287 -8.27 17.66 -10.86
CA MET A 287 -7.93 18.74 -11.77
C MET A 287 -7.22 18.16 -12.99
N ILE A 288 -7.65 18.58 -14.17
CA ILE A 288 -6.97 18.26 -15.44
C ILE A 288 -6.57 19.57 -16.13
N VAL A 289 -5.31 19.71 -16.49
CA VAL A 289 -4.74 20.84 -17.22
C VAL A 289 -4.21 20.34 -18.56
N SER A 290 -4.68 20.93 -19.65
CA SER A 290 -4.16 20.71 -20.99
C SER A 290 -4.44 21.93 -21.86
N LYS A 291 -3.78 22.01 -23.03
CA LYS A 291 -4.00 23.07 -24.01
C LYS A 291 -5.44 23.10 -24.54
N THR A 292 -6.07 21.94 -24.63
CA THR A 292 -7.40 21.79 -25.25
C THR A 292 -8.54 21.91 -24.25
N GLN A 293 -8.26 21.81 -22.95
CA GLN A 293 -9.29 21.92 -21.91
C GLN A 293 -9.69 23.38 -21.68
N LYS A 294 -11.00 23.61 -21.63
CA LYS A 294 -11.54 24.92 -21.27
C LYS A 294 -11.30 25.19 -19.78
N ASN A 295 -10.79 26.37 -19.47
CA ASN A 295 -10.61 26.80 -18.09
C ASN A 295 -11.99 27.07 -17.44
N ASP A 296 -12.23 26.43 -16.30
CA ASP A 296 -13.45 26.59 -15.50
C ASP A 296 -13.48 27.90 -14.70
N GLY A 297 -12.38 28.66 -14.68
CA GLY A 297 -12.25 29.86 -13.85
C GLY A 297 -12.10 29.58 -12.37
N LEU A 298 -11.63 28.38 -12.01
CA LEU A 298 -11.39 27.96 -10.63
C LEU A 298 -9.89 28.07 -10.32
N ASP A 299 -9.56 28.88 -9.34
CA ASP A 299 -8.15 29.21 -8.99
C ASP A 299 -7.61 28.37 -7.82
N ILE A 300 -8.46 27.54 -7.18
CA ILE A 300 -8.08 26.79 -5.99
C ILE A 300 -8.38 25.30 -6.21
N PHE A 301 -7.37 24.46 -6.04
CA PHE A 301 -7.54 23.00 -6.01
C PHE A 301 -8.00 22.57 -4.61
N SER A 302 -9.26 22.22 -4.51
CA SER A 302 -9.90 21.73 -3.27
C SER A 302 -11.19 20.98 -3.58
N GLU A 303 -11.68 20.20 -2.63
CA GLU A 303 -12.97 19.49 -2.75
C GLU A 303 -14.12 20.45 -3.03
N THR A 304 -14.13 21.61 -2.38
CA THR A 304 -15.18 22.63 -2.55
C THR A 304 -15.16 23.26 -3.94
N SER A 305 -13.98 23.52 -4.49
CA SER A 305 -13.82 24.07 -5.84
C SER A 305 -14.12 23.02 -6.90
N SER A 306 -13.60 21.81 -6.76
CA SER A 306 -13.80 20.71 -7.72
C SER A 306 -15.26 20.35 -7.94
N ARG A 307 -16.12 20.48 -6.92
CA ARG A 307 -17.59 20.33 -7.05
C ARG A 307 -18.25 21.30 -8.01
N LYS A 308 -17.58 22.39 -8.38
CA LYS A 308 -18.07 23.40 -9.31
C LYS A 308 -17.46 23.25 -10.71
N GLY A 309 -16.51 22.33 -10.87
CA GLY A 309 -15.81 22.10 -12.12
C GLY A 309 -16.70 21.45 -13.18
N SER A 310 -16.33 21.64 -14.45
CA SER A 310 -17.09 21.15 -15.61
C SER A 310 -17.03 19.64 -15.79
N ILE A 311 -16.05 18.94 -15.19
CA ILE A 311 -15.94 17.48 -15.28
C ILE A 311 -17.06 16.79 -14.52
N GLY A 312 -17.52 17.36 -13.40
CA GLY A 312 -18.50 16.74 -12.52
C GLY A 312 -17.90 15.58 -11.71
N GLU A 313 -18.75 14.75 -11.10
CA GLU A 313 -18.37 13.56 -10.37
C GLU A 313 -18.25 12.37 -11.32
N ILE A 314 -17.08 11.72 -11.33
CA ILE A 314 -16.79 10.58 -12.21
C ILE A 314 -16.18 9.43 -11.40
N GLY A 315 -16.25 8.22 -11.94
CA GLY A 315 -15.57 7.06 -11.38
C GLY A 315 -14.08 7.04 -11.70
N GLY A 316 -13.25 6.51 -10.79
CA GLY A 316 -11.80 6.44 -10.98
C GLY A 316 -11.35 5.72 -12.27
N MET A 317 -12.15 4.78 -12.77
CA MET A 317 -11.88 4.06 -14.02
C MET A 317 -12.02 4.94 -15.28
N GLU A 318 -12.70 6.08 -15.19
CA GLU A 318 -12.93 7.00 -16.32
C GLU A 318 -11.76 7.96 -16.52
N ILE A 319 -10.94 8.17 -15.48
CA ILE A 319 -9.84 9.16 -15.49
C ILE A 319 -8.87 8.93 -16.65
N MET A 320 -8.40 7.69 -16.85
CA MET A 320 -7.43 7.40 -17.90
C MET A 320 -7.97 7.68 -19.30
N SER A 321 -9.25 7.40 -19.54
CA SER A 321 -9.88 7.71 -20.83
C SER A 321 -9.93 9.21 -21.08
N LEU A 322 -10.27 10.00 -20.07
CA LEU A 322 -10.26 11.47 -20.15
C LEU A 322 -8.86 12.03 -20.43
N LEU A 323 -7.83 11.49 -19.77
CA LEU A 323 -6.45 11.94 -19.97
C LEU A 323 -5.95 11.61 -21.38
N VAL A 324 -6.25 10.42 -21.88
CA VAL A 324 -5.87 10.00 -23.24
C VAL A 324 -6.59 10.85 -24.29
N GLU A 325 -7.86 11.19 -24.07
CA GLU A 325 -8.62 12.09 -24.94
C GLU A 325 -8.03 13.50 -24.93
N ALA A 326 -7.75 14.05 -23.75
CA ALA A 326 -7.14 15.37 -23.60
C ALA A 326 -5.73 15.44 -24.25
N ALA A 327 -4.99 14.35 -24.29
CA ALA A 327 -3.66 14.27 -24.90
C ALA A 327 -3.69 14.13 -26.43
N LYS A 328 -4.80 13.67 -27.01
CA LYS A 328 -4.95 13.52 -28.46
C LYS A 328 -5.37 14.84 -29.15
N GLY A 329 -5.81 15.81 -28.37
CA GLY A 329 -6.11 17.18 -28.77
C GLY A 329 -7.24 17.36 -29.62
#